data_d2a325db2ab3247d98223825f6c55e73
#
_entry.id   d2a325db2ab3247d98223825f6c55e73
#
_cell.length_a   1.000
_cell.length_b   1.000
_cell.length_c   1.000
_cell.angle_alpha   90.00
_cell.angle_beta   90.00
_cell.angle_gamma   90.00
#
_symmetry.space_group_name_H-M   'P 1'
#
loop_
_entity.id
_entity.type
_entity.pdbx_description
1 polymer ?
#
loop_
_entity_poly.entity_id
_entity_poly.type
_entity_poly.pdbx_seq_one_letter_code
_entity_poly.pdbx_strand_id
1 'polypeptide(L)'
;MNYTQWYEQHAKKHAAIIKKLEGLDEFDIVQYFIFENMVEKEPDFCELYATNTKCHEMYELNCYMCGCPHFRFYQSPVREEDVVFHSVCSINSKRGKRSIRGEDEIHQDCSGCNIPHGEDYIFSNFDREWTKMMWKSKI
;
A
#
# COMPACT_ATOMS: atom_id res chain seq x y z
N MET A 1 -2.32 10.89 12.12
CA MET A 1 -1.36 10.85 10.98
C MET A 1 -2.14 10.85 9.68
N ASN A 2 -1.81 11.76 8.77
CA ASN A 2 -2.42 11.77 7.45
C ASN A 2 -1.66 10.84 6.48
N TYR A 3 -2.21 10.66 5.28
CA TYR A 3 -1.60 9.76 4.27
C TYR A 3 -0.19 10.21 3.87
N THR A 4 0.06 11.50 3.72
CA THR A 4 1.38 12.01 3.32
C THR A 4 2.44 11.67 4.37
N GLN A 5 2.13 11.83 5.65
CA GLN A 5 3.01 11.46 6.75
C GLN A 5 3.26 9.95 6.78
N TRP A 6 2.20 9.16 6.61
CA TRP A 6 2.32 7.71 6.52
C TRP A 6 3.21 7.29 5.34
N TYR A 7 2.99 7.91 4.18
CA TYR A 7 3.77 7.64 2.96
C TYR A 7 5.26 7.84 3.21
N GLU A 8 5.63 8.98 3.80
CA GLU A 8 7.04 9.30 4.06
C GLU A 8 7.67 8.34 5.06
N GLN A 9 6.95 7.99 6.13
CA GLN A 9 7.43 7.03 7.10
C GLN A 9 7.55 5.63 6.52
N HIS A 10 6.58 5.22 5.73
CA HIS A 10 6.59 3.91 5.09
C HIS A 10 7.74 3.78 4.08
N ALA A 11 7.99 4.83 3.31
CA ALA A 11 9.12 4.88 2.38
C ALA A 11 10.46 4.67 3.11
N LYS A 12 10.63 5.29 4.27
CA LYS A 12 11.85 5.11 5.08
C LYS A 12 11.98 3.69 5.62
N LYS A 13 10.90 3.11 6.12
CA LYS A 13 10.89 1.73 6.62
C LYS A 13 11.23 0.75 5.52
N HIS A 14 10.61 0.90 4.36
CA HIS A 14 10.84 0.04 3.20
C HIS A 14 12.30 0.12 2.74
N ALA A 15 12.83 1.34 2.60
CA ALA A 15 14.22 1.57 2.20
C ALA A 15 15.21 0.95 3.19
N ALA A 16 14.94 1.04 4.49
CA ALA A 16 15.79 0.44 5.52
C ALA A 16 15.84 -1.09 5.39
N ILE A 17 14.71 -1.72 5.09
CA ILE A 17 14.64 -3.17 4.88
C ILE A 17 15.40 -3.55 3.60
N ILE A 18 15.21 -2.83 2.50
CA ILE A 18 15.91 -3.08 1.24
C ILE A 18 17.43 -3.00 1.44
N LYS A 19 17.90 -2.05 2.25
CA LYS A 19 19.32 -1.93 2.57
C LYS A 19 19.85 -3.18 3.28
N LYS A 20 19.08 -3.76 4.21
CA LYS A 20 19.46 -5.01 4.88
C LYS A 20 19.51 -6.21 3.92
N LEU A 21 18.70 -6.15 2.85
CA LEU A 21 18.61 -7.23 1.86
C LEU A 21 19.50 -7.01 0.65
N GLU A 22 20.45 -6.07 0.75
CA GLU A 22 21.43 -5.80 -0.29
C GLU A 22 22.20 -7.09 -0.64
N GLY A 23 22.30 -7.37 -1.94
CA GLY A 23 22.93 -8.60 -2.43
C GLY A 23 21.96 -9.76 -2.71
N LEU A 24 20.72 -9.68 -2.27
CA LEU A 24 19.69 -10.67 -2.61
C LEU A 24 19.04 -10.33 -3.95
N ASP A 25 18.55 -11.37 -4.66
CA ASP A 25 17.80 -11.19 -5.89
C ASP A 25 16.34 -10.80 -5.61
N GLU A 26 15.59 -10.49 -6.69
CA GLU A 26 14.19 -10.09 -6.57
C GLU A 26 13.35 -11.14 -5.87
N PHE A 27 13.53 -12.41 -6.21
CA PHE A 27 12.73 -13.50 -5.62
C PHE A 27 12.93 -13.54 -4.10
N ASP A 28 14.16 -13.52 -3.63
CA ASP A 28 14.46 -13.59 -2.19
C ASP A 28 13.96 -12.34 -1.46
N ILE A 29 14.06 -11.17 -2.08
CA ILE A 29 13.52 -9.92 -1.51
C ILE A 29 12.01 -10.02 -1.35
N VAL A 30 11.30 -10.45 -2.38
CA VAL A 30 9.83 -10.57 -2.33
C VAL A 30 9.41 -11.61 -1.29
N GLN A 31 10.12 -12.74 -1.19
CA GLN A 31 9.84 -13.76 -0.17
C GLN A 31 10.01 -13.21 1.25
N TYR A 32 10.98 -12.36 1.48
CA TYR A 32 11.17 -11.71 2.79
C TYR A 32 9.94 -10.93 3.23
N PHE A 33 9.21 -10.31 2.29
CA PHE A 33 8.04 -9.49 2.56
C PHE A 33 6.73 -10.26 2.69
N ILE A 34 6.76 -11.60 2.68
CA ILE A 34 5.59 -12.41 3.01
C ILE A 34 5.15 -12.08 4.44
N PHE A 35 3.84 -11.93 4.65
CA PHE A 35 3.25 -11.47 5.91
C PHE A 35 3.82 -12.18 7.13
N GLU A 36 3.88 -13.51 7.11
CA GLU A 36 4.34 -14.33 8.23
C GLU A 36 5.82 -14.04 8.57
N ASN A 37 6.66 -13.81 7.56
CA ASN A 37 8.05 -13.42 7.76
C ASN A 37 8.18 -12.01 8.33
N MET A 38 7.35 -11.09 7.83
CA MET A 38 7.40 -9.68 8.24
C MET A 38 6.95 -9.48 9.68
N VAL A 39 5.91 -10.21 10.11
CA VAL A 39 5.44 -10.15 11.51
C VAL A 39 6.58 -10.52 12.48
N GLU A 40 7.37 -11.53 12.13
CA GLU A 40 8.47 -11.99 12.95
C GLU A 40 9.69 -11.06 12.88
N LYS A 41 10.08 -10.65 11.66
CA LYS A 41 11.36 -9.97 11.43
C LYS A 41 11.27 -8.46 11.44
N GLU A 42 10.11 -7.90 11.11
CA GLU A 42 9.90 -6.46 10.96
C GLU A 42 8.63 -6.00 11.68
N PRO A 43 8.54 -6.20 13.01
CA PRO A 43 7.28 -5.95 13.75
C PRO A 43 6.81 -4.50 13.69
N ASP A 44 7.71 -3.55 13.42
CA ASP A 44 7.37 -2.12 13.36
C ASP A 44 6.95 -1.65 11.97
N PHE A 45 6.99 -2.53 10.97
CA PHE A 45 6.66 -2.15 9.60
C PHE A 45 5.17 -1.84 9.41
N CYS A 46 4.31 -2.54 10.09
CA CYS A 46 2.86 -2.37 9.99
C CYS A 46 2.22 -2.52 11.38
N GLU A 47 1.31 -1.62 11.73
CA GLU A 47 0.61 -1.64 13.02
C GLU A 47 -0.16 -2.95 13.25
N LEU A 48 -0.68 -3.56 12.18
CA LEU A 48 -1.45 -4.80 12.28
C LEU A 48 -0.60 -6.00 12.71
N TYR A 49 0.71 -5.92 12.58
CA TYR A 49 1.60 -7.00 13.01
C TYR A 49 1.54 -7.26 14.52
N ALA A 50 1.29 -6.22 15.31
CA ALA A 50 1.19 -6.35 16.77
C ALA A 50 0.07 -7.31 17.20
N THR A 51 -0.99 -7.42 16.40
CA THR A 51 -2.13 -8.32 16.66
C THR A 51 -2.15 -9.51 15.70
N ASN A 52 -1.08 -9.71 14.93
CA ASN A 52 -0.96 -10.78 13.94
C ASN A 52 -2.16 -10.80 12.97
N THR A 53 -2.57 -9.60 12.53
CA THR A 53 -3.76 -9.40 11.70
C THR A 53 -3.35 -9.02 10.28
N LYS A 54 -3.89 -9.74 9.29
CA LYS A 54 -3.71 -9.38 7.88
C LYS A 54 -4.64 -8.22 7.50
N CYS A 55 -4.14 -7.30 6.69
CA CYS A 55 -4.95 -6.18 6.19
C CYS A 55 -6.02 -6.61 5.18
N HIS A 56 -5.84 -7.78 4.56
CA HIS A 56 -6.77 -8.36 3.58
C HIS A 56 -6.92 -9.85 3.84
N GLU A 57 -8.09 -10.39 3.53
CA GLU A 57 -8.32 -11.84 3.58
C GLU A 57 -7.70 -12.52 2.37
N MET A 58 -6.47 -13.01 2.53
CA MET A 58 -5.78 -13.79 1.51
C MET A 58 -4.91 -14.84 2.21
N TYR A 59 -4.81 -15.99 1.56
CA TYR A 59 -3.96 -17.07 2.05
C TYR A 59 -2.47 -16.66 2.02
N GLU A 60 -2.02 -16.15 0.89
CA GLU A 60 -0.66 -15.65 0.73
C GLU A 60 -0.70 -14.13 0.55
N LEU A 61 -0.38 -13.40 1.60
CA LEU A 61 -0.32 -11.94 1.57
C LEU A 61 1.13 -11.48 1.58
N ASN A 62 1.49 -10.64 0.61
CA ASN A 62 2.82 -10.05 0.51
C ASN A 62 2.74 -8.53 0.77
N CYS A 63 3.61 -8.05 1.63
CA CYS A 63 3.60 -6.65 2.08
C CYS A 63 4.54 -5.74 1.28
N TYR A 64 5.19 -6.25 0.22
CA TYR A 64 6.20 -5.49 -0.52
C TYR A 64 5.64 -4.20 -1.14
N MET A 65 4.48 -4.28 -1.79
CA MET A 65 3.83 -3.14 -2.45
C MET A 65 2.69 -2.55 -1.62
N CYS A 66 2.75 -2.65 -0.32
CA CYS A 66 1.76 -2.03 0.56
C CYS A 66 1.64 -0.53 0.25
N GLY A 67 0.41 -0.05 0.11
CA GLY A 67 0.12 1.33 -0.30
C GLY A 67 -0.50 1.44 -1.69
N CYS A 68 -0.37 0.41 -2.51
CA CYS A 68 -0.91 0.24 -3.86
C CYS A 68 -0.55 1.36 -4.85
N PRO A 69 0.15 1.04 -5.97
CA PRO A 69 0.52 2.04 -6.97
C PRO A 69 -0.67 2.65 -7.72
N HIS A 70 -1.86 2.08 -7.60
CA HIS A 70 -3.08 2.61 -8.21
C HIS A 70 -3.87 3.52 -7.28
N PHE A 71 -3.56 3.53 -5.99
CA PHE A 71 -4.18 4.43 -5.03
C PHE A 71 -3.70 5.86 -5.29
N ARG A 72 -4.65 6.81 -5.30
CA ARG A 72 -4.35 8.24 -5.49
C ARG A 72 -4.94 9.02 -4.33
N PHE A 73 -4.08 9.67 -3.57
CA PHE A 73 -4.46 10.54 -2.46
C PHE A 73 -4.28 11.98 -2.89
N TYR A 74 -5.35 12.77 -2.82
CA TYR A 74 -5.29 14.20 -3.12
C TYR A 74 -4.77 14.96 -1.91
N GLN A 75 -3.60 15.58 -2.04
CA GLN A 75 -3.05 16.45 -0.98
C GLN A 75 -3.94 17.68 -0.79
N SER A 76 -4.55 18.15 -1.88
CA SER A 76 -5.61 19.16 -1.86
C SER A 76 -6.88 18.49 -2.41
N PRO A 77 -7.89 18.25 -1.58
CA PRO A 77 -9.09 17.55 -2.04
C PRO A 77 -9.71 18.20 -3.27
N VAL A 78 -10.20 17.36 -4.18
CA VAL A 78 -10.82 17.80 -5.44
C VAL A 78 -12.32 17.87 -5.27
N ARG A 79 -12.90 19.04 -5.57
CA ARG A 79 -14.36 19.24 -5.54
C ARG A 79 -14.93 19.13 -6.96
N GLU A 80 -15.89 18.24 -7.11
CA GLU A 80 -16.70 18.12 -8.33
C GLU A 80 -18.16 18.28 -7.95
N GLU A 81 -18.80 19.32 -8.45
CA GLU A 81 -20.17 19.71 -8.05
C GLU A 81 -20.23 19.89 -6.52
N ASP A 82 -21.07 19.10 -5.84
CA ASP A 82 -21.23 19.16 -4.39
C ASP A 82 -20.42 18.05 -3.65
N VAL A 83 -19.51 17.36 -4.36
CA VAL A 83 -18.79 16.22 -3.81
C VAL A 83 -17.30 16.52 -3.73
N VAL A 84 -16.68 16.18 -2.59
CA VAL A 84 -15.26 16.33 -2.34
C VAL A 84 -14.60 14.96 -2.37
N PHE A 85 -13.63 14.78 -3.27
CA PHE A 85 -12.85 13.56 -3.38
C PHE A 85 -11.52 13.71 -2.64
N HIS A 86 -11.27 12.83 -1.66
CA HIS A 86 -10.02 12.77 -0.91
C HIS A 86 -9.06 11.71 -1.47
N SER A 87 -9.60 10.67 -2.05
CA SER A 87 -8.81 9.59 -2.66
C SER A 87 -9.62 8.84 -3.70
N VAL A 88 -8.92 8.24 -4.67
CA VAL A 88 -9.53 7.45 -5.74
C VAL A 88 -8.60 6.32 -6.15
N CYS A 89 -9.14 5.34 -6.87
CA CYS A 89 -8.35 4.30 -7.54
C CYS A 89 -8.17 4.69 -9.01
N SER A 90 -6.92 4.75 -9.49
CA SER A 90 -6.61 5.19 -10.86
C SER A 90 -7.12 4.25 -11.95
N ILE A 91 -7.35 2.99 -11.61
CA ILE A 91 -7.89 1.98 -12.53
C ILE A 91 -9.35 1.64 -12.23
N ASN A 92 -9.95 2.32 -11.26
CA ASN A 92 -11.33 2.11 -10.82
C ASN A 92 -11.62 0.61 -10.59
N SER A 93 -10.78 -0.04 -9.79
CA SER A 93 -10.86 -1.47 -9.53
C SER A 93 -12.24 -1.86 -9.01
N LYS A 94 -12.81 -2.93 -9.57
CA LYS A 94 -14.09 -3.49 -9.13
C LYS A 94 -14.00 -4.14 -7.74
N ARG A 95 -12.80 -4.43 -7.26
CA ARG A 95 -12.56 -5.02 -5.93
C ARG A 95 -12.55 -3.97 -4.84
N GLY A 96 -12.22 -2.72 -5.18
CA GLY A 96 -12.32 -1.59 -4.28
C GLY A 96 -13.69 -0.93 -4.38
N LYS A 97 -13.97 -0.02 -3.46
CA LYS A 97 -15.23 0.74 -3.46
C LYS A 97 -14.98 2.15 -2.95
N ARG A 98 -15.91 3.03 -3.26
CA ARG A 98 -15.91 4.38 -2.71
C ARG A 98 -16.62 4.37 -1.37
N SER A 99 -15.99 4.94 -0.35
CA SER A 99 -16.54 5.13 0.98
C SER A 99 -17.00 6.57 1.13
N ILE A 100 -18.25 6.77 1.48
CA ILE A 100 -18.81 8.09 1.71
C ILE A 100 -18.76 8.38 3.21
N ARG A 101 -18.06 9.47 3.56
CA ARG A 101 -18.00 9.96 4.94
C ARG A 101 -18.61 11.35 4.99
N GLY A 102 -19.71 11.48 5.74
CA GLY A 102 -20.52 12.68 5.67
C GLY A 102 -21.40 12.68 4.42
N GLU A 103 -22.01 13.83 4.08
CA GLU A 103 -22.94 13.91 2.96
C GLU A 103 -22.26 14.06 1.61
N ASP A 104 -21.01 14.57 1.58
CA ASP A 104 -20.36 15.03 0.36
C ASP A 104 -18.86 14.69 0.30
N GLU A 105 -18.34 13.84 1.18
CA GLU A 105 -16.92 13.46 1.20
C GLU A 105 -16.73 12.01 0.78
N ILE A 106 -15.85 11.80 -0.20
CA ILE A 106 -15.57 10.45 -0.75
C ILE A 106 -14.11 10.06 -0.52
N HIS A 107 -13.93 8.86 0.01
CA HIS A 107 -12.64 8.19 0.15
C HIS A 107 -12.66 6.88 -0.61
N GLN A 108 -11.49 6.44 -1.09
CA GLN A 108 -11.34 5.11 -1.69
C GLN A 108 -11.18 4.08 -0.58
N ASP A 109 -12.02 3.06 -0.58
CA ASP A 109 -11.94 1.91 0.33
C ASP A 109 -11.35 0.73 -0.44
N CYS A 110 -10.12 0.36 -0.11
CA CYS A 110 -9.38 -0.73 -0.74
C CYS A 110 -9.40 -2.02 0.09
N SER A 111 -10.18 -2.08 1.17
CA SER A 111 -10.18 -3.24 2.07
C SER A 111 -10.60 -4.54 1.38
N GLY A 112 -11.42 -4.47 0.33
CA GLY A 112 -11.82 -5.63 -0.48
C GLY A 112 -10.92 -5.92 -1.67
N CYS A 113 -9.89 -5.12 -1.91
CA CYS A 113 -9.00 -5.25 -3.07
C CYS A 113 -7.62 -5.70 -2.63
N ASN A 114 -7.17 -6.85 -3.12
CA ASN A 114 -5.88 -7.44 -2.76
C ASN A 114 -4.83 -7.38 -3.87
N ILE A 115 -5.04 -6.56 -4.90
CA ILE A 115 -4.17 -6.47 -6.07
C ILE A 115 -2.70 -6.28 -5.70
N PRO A 116 -2.31 -5.31 -4.83
CA PRO A 116 -0.90 -5.04 -4.54
C PRO A 116 -0.23 -6.10 -3.66
N HIS A 117 -0.97 -7.07 -3.15
CA HIS A 117 -0.45 -8.08 -2.24
C HIS A 117 -0.22 -9.45 -2.88
N GLY A 118 -0.53 -9.60 -4.17
CA GLY A 118 -0.28 -10.83 -4.93
C GLY A 118 1.14 -10.85 -5.50
N GLU A 119 1.84 -11.99 -5.40
CA GLU A 119 3.22 -12.11 -5.86
C GLU A 119 3.38 -11.84 -7.36
N ASP A 120 2.49 -12.36 -8.20
CA ASP A 120 2.57 -12.15 -9.65
C ASP A 120 2.53 -10.66 -10.01
N TYR A 121 1.65 -9.91 -9.36
CA TYR A 121 1.56 -8.47 -9.55
C TYR A 121 2.84 -7.77 -9.09
N ILE A 122 3.38 -8.18 -7.95
CA ILE A 122 4.60 -7.59 -7.38
C ILE A 122 5.78 -7.84 -8.32
N PHE A 123 5.97 -9.05 -8.83
CA PHE A 123 7.07 -9.34 -9.75
C PHE A 123 6.94 -8.57 -11.07
N SER A 124 5.73 -8.37 -11.56
CA SER A 124 5.50 -7.61 -12.80
C SER A 124 5.78 -6.12 -12.67
N ASN A 125 5.77 -5.59 -11.44
CA ASN A 125 5.92 -4.16 -11.18
C ASN A 125 7.07 -3.85 -10.21
N PHE A 126 7.98 -4.79 -10.01
CA PHE A 126 9.01 -4.71 -9.00
C PHE A 126 9.98 -3.55 -9.24
N ASP A 127 10.27 -2.81 -8.18
CA ASP A 127 11.38 -1.88 -8.08
C ASP A 127 11.90 -1.94 -6.64
N ARG A 128 13.22 -1.85 -6.48
CA ARG A 128 13.84 -1.86 -5.14
C ARG A 128 13.49 -0.59 -4.35
N GLU A 129 13.19 0.50 -5.04
CA GLU A 129 12.72 1.72 -4.40
C GLU A 129 11.20 1.78 -4.39
N TRP A 130 10.60 1.63 -3.21
CA TRP A 130 9.15 1.69 -3.03
C TRP A 130 8.56 3.00 -3.58
N THR A 131 9.26 4.13 -3.41
CA THR A 131 8.80 5.43 -3.90
C THR A 131 8.67 5.49 -5.42
N LYS A 132 9.49 4.73 -6.16
CA LYS A 132 9.35 4.66 -7.62
C LYS A 132 8.09 3.92 -8.05
N MET A 133 7.67 2.91 -7.29
CA MET A 133 6.42 2.22 -7.56
C MET A 133 5.20 3.08 -7.21
N MET A 134 5.33 3.93 -6.20
CA MET A 134 4.24 4.72 -5.61
C MET A 134 4.24 6.20 -6.01
N TRP A 135 5.12 6.63 -6.90
CA TRP A 135 5.38 8.05 -7.14
C TRP A 135 4.14 8.88 -7.51
N LYS A 136 3.13 8.26 -8.10
CA LYS A 136 1.88 8.93 -8.45
C LYS A 136 0.83 8.90 -7.34
N SER A 137 1.08 8.23 -6.24
CA SER A 137 0.06 8.06 -5.19
C SER A 137 -0.31 9.35 -4.48
N LYS A 138 0.59 10.32 -4.43
CA LYS A 138 0.32 11.66 -3.89
C LYS A 138 0.09 12.64 -5.04
N ILE A 139 -1.11 13.10 -5.20
CA ILE A 139 -1.47 14.06 -6.23
C ILE A 139 -2.28 15.23 -5.68
#